data_ebec3c54dbf7d2d931c12ca6fc3521b9
#
_entry.id   ebec3c54dbf7d2d931c12ca6fc3521b9
#
_cell.length_a   1.000
_cell.length_b   1.000
_cell.length_c   1.000
_cell.angle_alpha   90.00
_cell.angle_beta   90.00
_cell.angle_gamma   90.00
#
_symmetry.space_group_name_H-M   'P 1'
#
loop_
_entity.id
_entity.type
_entity.pdbx_description
1 polymer ?
#
loop_
_entity_poly.entity_id
_entity_poly.type
_entity_poly.pdbx_seq_one_letter_code
_entity_poly.pdbx_strand_id
1 'polypeptide(L)'
;LGRGGSDTTAVALGAALGATVCDIFTDVDGVYSADPRRVPGARRIERIDYEEMLELANAGAQVMHARAVEMGARFGVPIRVRSSFGGDEDEGTLITRKERNMEDLMLTGIATDSGYALVVVHGLPTGIEATARVLTDLAEAGVSVDMVMQAEMADLRRQLQLTVREDRLERAIEVLATTLPQGAVWTDERVGLSRVSLVGPGM
;
A
#
# COMPACT_ATOMS: atom_id res chain seq x y z
N LEU A 1 15.81 14.40 5.44
CA LEU A 1 14.70 14.01 4.56
C LEU A 1 14.78 12.52 4.31
N GLY A 2 13.72 11.76 4.61
CA GLY A 2 13.66 10.33 4.35
C GLY A 2 13.38 10.03 2.86
N ARG A 3 13.14 8.74 2.55
CA ARG A 3 12.77 8.27 1.20
C ARG A 3 11.54 9.04 0.68
N GLY A 4 11.56 9.51 -0.57
CA GLY A 4 10.51 10.34 -1.18
C GLY A 4 10.51 11.82 -0.73
N GLY A 5 11.54 12.27 0.00
CA GLY A 5 11.63 13.65 0.46
C GLY A 5 11.82 14.66 -0.68
N SER A 6 12.51 14.29 -1.76
CA SER A 6 12.68 15.12 -2.95
C SER A 6 11.35 15.41 -3.65
N ASP A 7 10.55 14.37 -3.87
CA ASP A 7 9.24 14.47 -4.53
C ASP A 7 8.29 15.37 -3.73
N THR A 8 8.22 15.11 -2.41
CA THR A 8 7.39 15.94 -1.52
C THR A 8 7.83 17.39 -1.52
N THR A 9 9.16 17.65 -1.52
CA THR A 9 9.69 19.02 -1.55
C THR A 9 9.40 19.71 -2.88
N ALA A 10 9.56 19.00 -4.00
CA ALA A 10 9.26 19.55 -5.32
C ALA A 10 7.79 19.95 -5.45
N VAL A 11 6.86 19.09 -5.04
CA VAL A 11 5.42 19.38 -5.07
C VAL A 11 5.06 20.53 -4.11
N ALA A 12 5.66 20.58 -2.92
CA ALA A 12 5.45 21.67 -1.98
C ALA A 12 5.93 23.03 -2.54
N LEU A 13 7.08 23.06 -3.21
CA LEU A 13 7.57 24.24 -3.90
C LEU A 13 6.66 24.63 -5.06
N GLY A 14 6.20 23.65 -5.86
CA GLY A 14 5.21 23.88 -6.92
C GLY A 14 3.94 24.53 -6.39
N ALA A 15 3.43 24.04 -5.26
CA ALA A 15 2.28 24.63 -4.58
C ALA A 15 2.54 26.08 -4.12
N ALA A 16 3.68 26.32 -3.49
CA ALA A 16 4.04 27.65 -2.99
C ALA A 16 4.23 28.68 -4.12
N LEU A 17 4.68 28.24 -5.28
CA LEU A 17 4.93 29.06 -6.47
C LEU A 17 3.70 29.20 -7.40
N GLY A 18 2.61 28.49 -7.12
CA GLY A 18 1.43 28.45 -8.00
C GLY A 18 1.73 27.81 -9.36
N ALA A 19 2.57 26.78 -9.38
CA ALA A 19 2.96 26.11 -10.61
C ALA A 19 1.76 25.42 -11.27
N THR A 20 1.70 25.47 -12.58
CA THR A 20 0.65 24.83 -13.39
C THR A 20 0.83 23.31 -13.43
N VAL A 21 2.06 22.82 -13.27
CA VAL A 21 2.44 21.41 -13.20
C VAL A 21 3.77 21.27 -12.48
N CYS A 22 3.96 20.18 -11.77
CA CYS A 22 5.24 19.78 -11.16
C CYS A 22 5.76 18.53 -11.87
N ASP A 23 6.81 18.66 -12.67
CA ASP A 23 7.45 17.53 -13.34
C ASP A 23 8.40 16.80 -12.37
N ILE A 24 8.19 15.50 -12.23
CA ILE A 24 9.05 14.59 -11.49
C ILE A 24 9.75 13.67 -12.49
N PHE A 25 11.04 13.86 -12.61
CA PHE A 25 11.89 13.02 -13.44
C PHE A 25 12.44 11.84 -12.64
N THR A 26 12.24 10.64 -13.16
CA THR A 26 12.62 9.38 -12.50
C THR A 26 13.20 8.38 -13.52
N ASP A 27 13.51 7.18 -13.08
CA ASP A 27 14.03 6.08 -13.90
C ASP A 27 12.95 5.32 -14.69
N VAL A 28 11.67 5.67 -14.48
CA VAL A 28 10.54 5.13 -15.24
C VAL A 28 9.86 6.24 -16.06
N ASP A 29 9.20 5.85 -17.13
CA ASP A 29 8.55 6.77 -18.08
C ASP A 29 7.09 7.11 -17.72
N GLY A 30 6.62 6.66 -16.53
CA GLY A 30 5.27 6.95 -16.05
C GLY A 30 4.73 5.86 -15.12
N VAL A 31 3.44 5.95 -14.86
CA VAL A 31 2.68 4.98 -14.06
C VAL A 31 2.03 3.98 -15.00
N TYR A 32 2.10 2.70 -14.66
CA TYR A 32 1.55 1.62 -15.46
C TYR A 32 0.37 0.93 -14.77
N SER A 33 -0.50 0.31 -15.57
CA SER A 33 -1.63 -0.49 -15.07
C SER A 33 -1.21 -1.73 -14.28
N ALA A 34 0.05 -2.16 -14.40
CA ALA A 34 0.73 -3.17 -13.58
C ALA A 34 2.25 -2.99 -13.74
N ASP A 35 3.07 -3.65 -12.94
CA ASP A 35 4.52 -3.64 -13.13
C ASP A 35 4.90 -4.27 -14.49
N PRO A 36 5.43 -3.50 -15.46
CA PRO A 36 5.74 -4.01 -16.80
C PRO A 36 6.83 -5.08 -16.80
N ARG A 37 7.65 -5.16 -15.76
CA ARG A 37 8.67 -6.21 -15.58
C ARG A 37 8.04 -7.56 -15.25
N ARG A 38 6.84 -7.56 -14.69
CA ARG A 38 6.07 -8.77 -14.31
C ARG A 38 4.95 -9.08 -15.30
N VAL A 39 4.34 -8.04 -15.87
CA VAL A 39 3.20 -8.14 -16.78
C VAL A 39 3.55 -7.48 -18.12
N PRO A 40 4.00 -8.24 -19.13
CA PRO A 40 4.42 -7.65 -20.42
C PRO A 40 3.32 -6.88 -21.16
N GLY A 41 2.04 -7.13 -20.83
CA GLY A 41 0.89 -6.41 -21.39
C GLY A 41 0.47 -5.17 -20.59
N ALA A 42 1.22 -4.77 -19.56
CA ALA A 42 0.93 -3.56 -18.80
C ALA A 42 0.97 -2.33 -19.69
N ARG A 43 -0.01 -1.45 -19.55
CA ARG A 43 -0.12 -0.22 -20.34
C ARG A 43 0.22 0.99 -19.48
N ARG A 44 0.94 1.95 -20.04
CA ARG A 44 1.16 3.24 -19.38
C ARG A 44 -0.16 3.98 -19.27
N ILE A 45 -0.41 4.58 -18.12
CA ILE A 45 -1.58 5.38 -17.82
C ILE A 45 -1.23 6.84 -18.17
N GLU A 46 -1.94 7.43 -19.10
CA GLU A 46 -1.68 8.82 -19.51
C GLU A 46 -2.11 9.81 -18.42
N ARG A 47 -3.26 9.56 -17.80
CA ARG A 47 -3.82 10.41 -16.72
C ARG A 47 -4.43 9.54 -15.64
N ILE A 48 -4.11 9.87 -14.39
CA ILE A 48 -4.61 9.16 -13.22
C ILE A 48 -5.11 10.17 -12.17
N ASP A 49 -6.17 9.82 -11.44
CA ASP A 49 -6.64 10.63 -10.31
C ASP A 49 -5.67 10.52 -9.12
N TYR A 50 -5.64 11.56 -8.28
CA TYR A 50 -4.81 11.54 -7.06
C TYR A 50 -5.17 10.39 -6.12
N GLU A 51 -6.46 10.09 -5.95
CA GLU A 51 -6.93 9.01 -5.06
C GLU A 51 -6.44 7.66 -5.58
N GLU A 52 -6.62 7.38 -6.88
CA GLU A 52 -6.16 6.15 -7.53
C GLU A 52 -4.62 6.01 -7.44
N MET A 53 -3.89 7.11 -7.64
CA MET A 53 -2.43 7.11 -7.52
C MET A 53 -1.98 6.84 -6.08
N LEU A 54 -2.67 7.42 -5.08
CA LEU A 54 -2.42 7.15 -3.67
C LEU A 54 -2.65 5.68 -3.32
N GLU A 55 -3.74 5.11 -3.82
CA GLU A 55 -4.03 3.69 -3.61
C GLU A 55 -2.96 2.80 -4.24
N LEU A 56 -2.54 3.07 -5.48
CA LEU A 56 -1.45 2.35 -6.12
C LEU A 56 -0.13 2.48 -5.33
N ALA A 57 0.22 3.69 -4.87
CA ALA A 57 1.43 3.92 -4.08
C ALA A 57 1.39 3.18 -2.74
N ASN A 58 0.25 3.18 -2.05
CA ASN A 58 0.05 2.46 -0.79
C ASN A 58 -0.01 0.94 -0.97
N ALA A 59 -0.47 0.50 -2.14
CA ALA A 59 -0.51 -0.91 -2.51
C ALA A 59 0.85 -1.48 -2.96
N GLY A 60 1.90 -0.64 -3.08
CA GLY A 60 3.26 -1.07 -3.38
C GLY A 60 3.81 -0.62 -4.74
N ALA A 61 3.08 0.18 -5.52
CA ALA A 61 3.62 0.81 -6.72
C ALA A 61 4.68 1.86 -6.35
N GLN A 62 5.96 1.56 -6.62
CA GLN A 62 7.11 2.36 -6.17
C GLN A 62 7.48 3.50 -7.15
N VAL A 63 6.52 4.04 -7.90
CA VAL A 63 6.78 5.10 -8.87
C VAL A 63 6.85 6.46 -8.20
N MET A 64 5.99 6.70 -7.22
CA MET A 64 5.82 7.99 -6.54
C MET A 64 5.59 7.79 -5.06
N HIS A 65 6.12 8.69 -4.23
CA HIS A 65 5.86 8.62 -2.79
C HIS A 65 4.47 9.17 -2.46
N ALA A 66 3.66 8.41 -1.70
CA ALA A 66 2.28 8.78 -1.36
C ALA A 66 2.14 10.21 -0.81
N ARG A 67 3.07 10.66 0.07
CA ARG A 67 3.06 12.03 0.61
C ARG A 67 3.16 13.12 -0.44
N ALA A 68 3.88 12.88 -1.54
CA ALA A 68 3.96 13.86 -2.63
C ALA A 68 2.64 13.96 -3.38
N VAL A 69 1.97 12.83 -3.59
CA VAL A 69 0.63 12.77 -4.22
C VAL A 69 -0.41 13.44 -3.32
N GLU A 70 -0.41 13.16 -2.01
CA GLU A 70 -1.27 13.83 -1.02
C GLU A 70 -1.09 15.37 -1.04
N MET A 71 0.16 15.82 -1.14
CA MET A 71 0.47 17.24 -1.23
C MET A 71 -0.11 17.85 -2.52
N GLY A 72 0.09 17.18 -3.67
CA GLY A 72 -0.49 17.58 -4.95
C GLY A 72 -2.02 17.67 -4.90
N ALA A 73 -2.67 16.65 -4.33
CA ALA A 73 -4.12 16.60 -4.16
C ALA A 73 -4.63 17.75 -3.28
N ARG A 74 -3.96 17.99 -2.14
CA ARG A 74 -4.34 19.02 -1.16
C ARG A 74 -4.25 20.43 -1.71
N PHE A 75 -3.20 20.72 -2.48
CA PHE A 75 -2.95 22.07 -3.01
C PHE A 75 -3.37 22.24 -4.48
N GLY A 76 -3.92 21.20 -5.11
CA GLY A 76 -4.37 21.24 -6.49
C GLY A 76 -3.24 21.39 -7.51
N VAL A 77 -2.04 20.89 -7.20
CA VAL A 77 -0.87 20.95 -8.09
C VAL A 77 -0.81 19.67 -8.92
N PRO A 78 -1.04 19.70 -10.22
CA PRO A 78 -0.84 18.56 -11.09
C PRO A 78 0.62 18.10 -11.04
N ILE A 79 0.82 16.79 -10.97
CA ILE A 79 2.16 16.17 -10.96
C ILE A 79 2.30 15.36 -12.23
N ARG A 80 3.40 15.54 -12.94
CA ARG A 80 3.70 14.75 -14.13
C ARG A 80 4.96 13.93 -13.91
N VAL A 81 4.81 12.61 -14.03
CA VAL A 81 5.92 11.66 -13.90
C VAL A 81 6.49 11.35 -15.27
N ARG A 82 7.78 11.58 -15.45
CA ARG A 82 8.50 11.42 -16.72
C ARG A 82 9.83 10.70 -16.52
N SER A 83 10.31 10.06 -17.58
CA SER A 83 11.65 9.49 -17.58
C SER A 83 12.73 10.56 -17.63
N SER A 84 13.77 10.43 -16.81
CA SER A 84 15.00 11.24 -16.91
C SER A 84 15.80 10.97 -18.20
N PHE A 85 15.48 9.86 -18.88
CA PHE A 85 16.17 9.40 -20.09
C PHE A 85 15.29 9.52 -21.35
N GLY A 86 14.04 10.01 -21.20
CA GLY A 86 13.10 10.21 -22.29
C GLY A 86 13.37 11.51 -23.07
N GLY A 87 12.79 11.60 -24.26
CA GLY A 87 12.79 12.85 -25.05
C GLY A 87 11.78 13.87 -24.50
N ASP A 88 11.91 15.11 -24.95
CA ASP A 88 11.01 16.22 -24.55
C ASP A 88 9.54 15.98 -24.96
N GLU A 89 9.31 15.13 -25.96
CA GLU A 89 7.98 14.78 -26.48
C GLU A 89 7.27 13.72 -25.61
N ASP A 90 7.96 13.07 -24.67
CA ASP A 90 7.34 12.07 -23.80
C ASP A 90 6.56 12.75 -22.67
N GLU A 91 5.23 12.73 -22.77
CA GLU A 91 4.34 13.36 -21.78
C GLU A 91 4.22 12.59 -20.46
N GLY A 92 4.71 11.35 -20.39
CA GLY A 92 4.68 10.53 -19.18
C GLY A 92 3.26 10.25 -18.66
N THR A 93 3.09 10.29 -17.33
CA THR A 93 1.79 10.16 -16.66
C THR A 93 1.45 11.44 -15.90
N LEU A 94 0.28 12.01 -16.17
CA LEU A 94 -0.24 13.17 -15.47
C LEU A 94 -1.15 12.73 -14.29
N ILE A 95 -0.75 13.04 -13.06
CA ILE A 95 -1.52 12.85 -11.85
C ILE A 95 -2.27 14.17 -11.58
N THR A 96 -3.59 14.13 -11.66
CA THR A 96 -4.43 15.33 -11.52
C THR A 96 -5.83 14.92 -11.12
N ARG A 97 -6.64 15.88 -10.65
CA ARG A 97 -8.06 15.60 -10.41
C ARG A 97 -8.74 15.24 -11.74
N LYS A 98 -9.41 14.11 -11.77
CA LYS A 98 -10.17 13.61 -12.91
C LYS A 98 -11.65 13.79 -12.62
N GLU A 99 -12.40 14.35 -13.58
CA GLU A 99 -13.86 14.28 -13.50
C GLU A 99 -14.29 12.84 -13.75
N ARG A 100 -15.01 12.26 -12.80
CA ARG A 100 -15.50 10.87 -12.88
C ARG A 100 -16.64 10.83 -13.91
N ASN A 101 -16.41 10.14 -15.02
CA ASN A 101 -17.47 9.78 -15.96
C ASN A 101 -17.96 8.38 -15.62
N MET A 102 -19.27 8.12 -15.78
CA MET A 102 -19.86 6.80 -15.52
C MET A 102 -19.31 5.68 -16.41
N GLU A 103 -18.57 6.02 -17.46
CA GLU A 103 -17.93 5.10 -18.41
C GLU A 103 -16.46 4.80 -18.04
N ASP A 104 -15.92 5.37 -16.96
CA ASP A 104 -14.55 5.10 -16.53
C ASP A 104 -14.40 3.61 -16.16
N LEU A 105 -13.28 3.04 -16.61
CA LEU A 105 -12.96 1.64 -16.33
C LEU A 105 -13.04 1.37 -14.81
N MET A 106 -13.68 0.29 -14.43
CA MET A 106 -13.80 -0.15 -13.03
C MET A 106 -12.44 -0.49 -12.41
N LEU A 107 -11.40 -0.68 -13.22
CA LEU A 107 -10.05 -1.04 -12.79
C LEU A 107 -9.02 -0.12 -13.48
N THR A 108 -8.30 0.64 -12.69
CA THR A 108 -7.20 1.51 -13.14
C THR A 108 -5.87 0.77 -13.17
N GLY A 109 -5.61 -0.04 -12.14
CA GLY A 109 -4.35 -0.75 -12.06
C GLY A 109 -4.30 -1.88 -11.04
N ILE A 110 -3.19 -2.61 -11.09
CA ILE A 110 -2.86 -3.72 -10.21
C ILE A 110 -1.50 -3.44 -9.59
N ALA A 111 -1.45 -3.37 -8.27
CA ALA A 111 -0.20 -3.27 -7.54
C ALA A 111 0.15 -4.60 -6.85
N THR A 112 1.44 -4.89 -6.78
CA THR A 112 1.95 -6.06 -6.05
C THR A 112 3.00 -5.63 -5.05
N ASP A 113 2.88 -6.11 -3.82
CA ASP A 113 3.87 -5.92 -2.77
C ASP A 113 4.27 -7.28 -2.18
N SER A 114 5.54 -7.48 -1.92
CA SER A 114 6.11 -8.75 -1.45
C SER A 114 6.76 -8.59 -0.09
N GLY A 115 7.14 -9.70 0.54
CA GLY A 115 7.78 -9.70 1.85
C GLY A 115 6.77 -9.61 2.99
N TYR A 116 5.67 -10.35 2.86
CA TYR A 116 4.68 -10.57 3.90
C TYR A 116 4.78 -11.98 4.47
N ALA A 117 4.46 -12.09 5.74
CA ALA A 117 4.24 -13.35 6.44
C ALA A 117 2.81 -13.39 6.98
N LEU A 118 2.20 -14.57 6.93
CA LEU A 118 0.92 -14.87 7.57
C LEU A 118 1.21 -15.54 8.91
N VAL A 119 0.64 -15.00 9.96
CA VAL A 119 0.61 -15.61 11.30
C VAL A 119 -0.82 -16.03 11.60
N VAL A 120 -0.99 -17.29 11.95
CA VAL A 120 -2.29 -17.87 12.30
C VAL A 120 -2.29 -18.23 13.77
N VAL A 121 -3.15 -17.59 14.55
CA VAL A 121 -3.34 -17.86 15.97
C VAL A 121 -4.59 -18.70 16.15
N HIS A 122 -4.47 -19.89 16.70
CA HIS A 122 -5.56 -20.81 16.92
C HIS A 122 -6.03 -20.81 18.37
N GLY A 123 -7.27 -21.16 18.59
CA GLY A 123 -7.79 -21.41 19.93
C GLY A 123 -8.03 -20.16 20.79
N LEU A 124 -8.11 -18.97 20.18
CA LEU A 124 -8.49 -17.76 20.92
C LEU A 124 -9.91 -17.87 21.50
N PRO A 125 -10.14 -17.33 22.71
CA PRO A 125 -11.49 -17.16 23.24
C PRO A 125 -12.37 -16.34 22.30
N THR A 126 -13.67 -16.58 22.32
CA THR A 126 -14.64 -15.91 21.42
C THR A 126 -14.88 -14.45 21.76
N GLY A 127 -14.45 -13.96 22.90
CA GLY A 127 -14.53 -12.54 23.28
C GLY A 127 -13.69 -11.63 22.40
N ILE A 128 -14.14 -10.40 22.17
CA ILE A 128 -13.40 -9.39 21.40
C ILE A 128 -12.12 -8.96 22.14
N GLU A 129 -12.08 -9.11 23.45
CA GLU A 129 -11.00 -8.70 24.34
C GLU A 129 -9.69 -9.41 23.98
N ALA A 130 -9.77 -10.71 23.64
CA ALA A 130 -8.60 -11.49 23.27
C ALA A 130 -7.96 -10.98 21.98
N THR A 131 -8.76 -10.69 20.97
CA THR A 131 -8.30 -10.11 19.72
C THR A 131 -7.76 -8.68 19.91
N ALA A 132 -8.47 -7.86 20.65
CA ALA A 132 -8.06 -6.50 20.96
C ALA A 132 -6.70 -6.47 21.67
N ARG A 133 -6.50 -7.35 22.65
CA ARG A 133 -5.22 -7.49 23.35
C ARG A 133 -4.09 -7.87 22.42
N VAL A 134 -4.29 -8.88 21.57
CA VAL A 134 -3.28 -9.29 20.57
C VAL A 134 -2.87 -8.12 19.68
N LEU A 135 -3.84 -7.37 19.14
CA LEU A 135 -3.55 -6.24 18.26
C LEU A 135 -2.89 -5.08 19.00
N THR A 136 -3.29 -4.82 20.25
CA THR A 136 -2.68 -3.77 21.08
C THR A 136 -1.23 -4.10 21.39
N ASP A 137 -0.94 -5.32 21.85
CA ASP A 137 0.41 -5.72 22.23
C ASP A 137 1.36 -5.72 21.00
N LEU A 138 0.86 -6.13 19.81
CA LEU A 138 1.61 -6.02 18.57
C LEU A 138 1.89 -4.55 18.20
N ALA A 139 0.90 -3.69 18.32
CA ALA A 139 1.05 -2.26 18.02
C ALA A 139 2.04 -1.58 18.97
N GLU A 140 1.97 -1.86 20.28
CA GLU A 140 2.91 -1.35 21.31
C GLU A 140 4.36 -1.83 21.04
N ALA A 141 4.51 -3.03 20.49
CA ALA A 141 5.80 -3.57 20.08
C ALA A 141 6.31 -3.02 18.72
N GLY A 142 5.57 -2.13 18.08
CA GLY A 142 5.92 -1.55 16.78
C GLY A 142 5.74 -2.52 15.61
N VAL A 143 4.91 -3.54 15.77
CA VAL A 143 4.55 -4.48 14.69
C VAL A 143 3.25 -4.01 14.04
N SER A 144 3.36 -3.52 12.80
CA SER A 144 2.19 -3.16 11.99
C SER A 144 1.56 -4.40 11.39
N VAL A 145 0.25 -4.54 11.59
CA VAL A 145 -0.58 -5.60 10.98
C VAL A 145 -1.28 -5.03 9.75
N ASP A 146 -1.17 -5.70 8.61
CA ASP A 146 -1.75 -5.24 7.34
C ASP A 146 -3.18 -5.76 7.15
N MET A 147 -3.39 -7.05 7.34
CA MET A 147 -4.70 -7.69 7.20
C MET A 147 -5.02 -8.53 8.44
N VAL A 148 -6.28 -8.46 8.85
CA VAL A 148 -6.82 -9.21 9.98
C VAL A 148 -8.03 -9.99 9.49
N MET A 149 -7.99 -11.31 9.63
CA MET A 149 -9.15 -12.18 9.38
C MET A 149 -9.44 -13.00 10.62
N GLN A 150 -10.72 -13.20 10.89
CA GLN A 150 -11.20 -14.02 11.98
C GLN A 150 -12.16 -15.09 11.46
N ALA A 151 -12.02 -16.31 11.97
CA ALA A 151 -12.93 -17.40 11.74
C ALA A 151 -13.34 -18.04 13.07
N GLU A 152 -14.63 -18.35 13.20
CA GLU A 152 -15.11 -19.14 14.33
C GLU A 152 -14.93 -20.62 14.02
N MET A 153 -14.42 -21.36 15.03
CA MET A 153 -14.20 -22.78 14.95
C MET A 153 -15.37 -23.53 15.64
N ALA A 154 -15.56 -24.80 15.30
CA ALA A 154 -16.67 -25.60 15.80
C ALA A 154 -16.69 -25.81 17.33
N ASP A 155 -15.58 -25.55 18.01
CA ASP A 155 -15.40 -25.70 19.46
C ASP A 155 -15.56 -24.39 20.25
N LEU A 156 -16.26 -23.39 19.70
CA LEU A 156 -16.44 -22.05 20.27
C LEU A 156 -15.11 -21.30 20.51
N ARG A 157 -14.09 -21.61 19.72
CA ARG A 157 -12.82 -20.89 19.68
C ARG A 157 -12.69 -20.12 18.38
N ARG A 158 -11.79 -19.15 18.38
CA ARG A 158 -11.49 -18.36 17.18
C ARG A 158 -10.11 -18.68 16.63
N GLN A 159 -10.05 -18.64 15.32
CA GLN A 159 -8.81 -18.52 14.58
C GLN A 159 -8.64 -17.06 14.17
N LEU A 160 -7.48 -16.48 14.47
CA LEU A 160 -7.10 -15.15 14.04
C LEU A 160 -5.95 -15.26 13.06
N GLN A 161 -6.11 -14.70 11.88
CA GLN A 161 -5.08 -14.64 10.85
C GLN A 161 -4.62 -13.19 10.70
N LEU A 162 -3.31 -12.99 10.77
CA LEU A 162 -2.67 -11.68 10.70
C LEU A 162 -1.60 -11.70 9.62
N THR A 163 -1.55 -10.68 8.78
CA THR A 163 -0.39 -10.47 7.91
C THR A 163 0.50 -9.38 8.48
N VAL A 164 1.79 -9.67 8.55
CA VAL A 164 2.82 -8.74 9.00
C VAL A 164 3.93 -8.67 7.95
N ARG A 165 4.78 -7.66 8.02
CA ARG A 165 6.00 -7.64 7.21
C ARG A 165 6.93 -8.77 7.67
N GLU A 166 7.56 -9.44 6.72
CA GLU A 166 8.43 -10.61 6.98
C GLU A 166 9.61 -10.23 7.89
N ASP A 167 10.15 -9.02 7.76
CA ASP A 167 11.20 -8.49 8.64
C ASP A 167 10.74 -8.20 10.08
N ARG A 168 9.44 -8.31 10.37
CA ARG A 168 8.81 -8.15 11.69
C ARG A 168 8.26 -9.44 12.26
N LEU A 169 8.36 -10.55 11.52
CA LEU A 169 7.78 -11.83 11.91
C LEU A 169 8.30 -12.33 13.25
N GLU A 170 9.63 -12.37 13.44
CA GLU A 170 10.23 -12.83 14.71
C GLU A 170 9.69 -12.00 15.89
N ARG A 171 9.63 -10.68 15.73
CA ARG A 171 9.11 -9.80 16.77
C ARG A 171 7.63 -10.05 17.05
N ALA A 172 6.83 -10.30 16.00
CA ALA A 172 5.42 -10.65 16.16
C ALA A 172 5.25 -11.94 16.97
N ILE A 173 6.03 -12.99 16.66
CA ILE A 173 5.98 -14.28 17.36
C ILE A 173 6.39 -14.14 18.84
N GLU A 174 7.44 -13.37 19.14
CA GLU A 174 7.85 -13.08 20.54
C GLU A 174 6.71 -12.41 21.33
N VAL A 175 6.05 -11.42 20.76
CA VAL A 175 4.92 -10.72 21.39
C VAL A 175 3.77 -11.70 21.62
N LEU A 176 3.38 -12.46 20.59
CA LEU A 176 2.30 -13.43 20.70
C LEU A 176 2.58 -14.49 21.77
N ALA A 177 3.82 -14.97 21.88
CA ALA A 177 4.21 -15.94 22.90
C ALA A 177 4.02 -15.44 24.34
N THR A 178 4.11 -14.12 24.56
CA THR A 178 3.87 -13.50 25.88
C THR A 178 2.42 -13.09 26.11
N THR A 179 1.70 -12.72 25.04
CA THR A 179 0.30 -12.25 25.09
C THR A 179 -0.68 -13.42 25.27
N LEU A 180 -0.40 -14.53 24.58
CA LEU A 180 -1.32 -15.66 24.52
C LEU A 180 -1.25 -16.54 25.78
N PRO A 181 -2.39 -17.12 26.24
CA PRO A 181 -2.40 -18.03 27.38
C PRO A 181 -1.55 -19.27 27.08
N GLN A 182 -0.67 -19.64 28.02
CA GLN A 182 0.17 -20.82 27.86
C GLN A 182 -0.68 -22.11 27.75
N GLY A 183 -0.41 -22.89 26.71
CA GLY A 183 -0.99 -24.20 26.49
C GLY A 183 -2.39 -24.25 25.87
N ALA A 184 -3.07 -23.11 25.71
CA ALA A 184 -4.42 -23.05 25.14
C ALA A 184 -4.46 -22.55 23.69
N VAL A 185 -3.42 -21.86 23.22
CA VAL A 185 -3.33 -21.20 21.92
C VAL A 185 -1.98 -21.52 21.29
N TRP A 186 -1.97 -21.80 20.01
CA TRP A 186 -0.77 -22.08 19.22
C TRP A 186 -0.78 -21.24 17.92
N THR A 187 0.38 -21.05 17.35
CA THR A 187 0.56 -20.24 16.14
C THR A 187 1.18 -21.07 15.03
N ASP A 188 0.71 -20.83 13.81
CA ASP A 188 1.35 -21.25 12.56
C ASP A 188 1.84 -20.02 11.81
N GLU A 189 2.92 -20.19 11.06
CA GLU A 189 3.47 -19.12 10.24
C GLU A 189 3.73 -19.56 8.81
N ARG A 190 3.54 -18.64 7.86
CA ARG A 190 3.89 -18.83 6.45
C ARG A 190 4.58 -17.57 5.95
N VAL A 191 5.73 -17.76 5.32
CA VAL A 191 6.59 -16.70 4.78
C VAL A 191 6.55 -16.66 3.24
N GLY A 192 7.17 -15.65 2.66
CA GLY A 192 7.29 -15.52 1.21
C GLY A 192 5.98 -15.14 0.51
N LEU A 193 5.07 -14.49 1.23
CA LEU A 193 3.79 -14.08 0.67
C LEU A 193 3.90 -12.73 -0.05
N SER A 194 3.04 -12.57 -1.04
CA SER A 194 2.86 -11.30 -1.75
C SER A 194 1.40 -10.89 -1.71
N ARG A 195 1.18 -9.59 -1.56
CA ARG A 195 -0.14 -8.97 -1.69
C ARG A 195 -0.35 -8.50 -3.12
N VAL A 196 -1.51 -8.78 -3.68
CA VAL A 196 -1.98 -8.25 -4.96
C VAL A 196 -3.19 -7.38 -4.67
N SER A 197 -3.12 -6.12 -5.07
CA SER A 197 -4.19 -5.13 -4.86
C SER A 197 -4.72 -4.67 -6.21
N LEU A 198 -6.04 -4.66 -6.34
CA LEU A 198 -6.74 -4.03 -7.46
C LEU A 198 -7.07 -2.59 -7.07
N VAL A 199 -6.85 -1.66 -7.98
CA VAL A 199 -7.15 -0.23 -7.78
C VAL A 199 -8.03 0.28 -8.89
N GLY A 200 -9.09 0.97 -8.53
CA GLY A 200 -10.01 1.55 -9.49
C GLY A 200 -11.05 2.46 -8.83
N PRO A 201 -11.77 3.27 -9.62
CA PRO A 201 -12.74 4.22 -9.10
C PRO A 201 -13.92 3.49 -8.44
N GLY A 202 -14.11 3.73 -7.16
CA GLY A 202 -15.24 3.17 -6.40
C GLY A 202 -15.00 1.80 -5.77
N MET A 203 -13.73 1.38 -5.66
CA MET A 203 -13.34 0.21 -4.87
C MET A 203 -13.11 0.58 -3.40
#